data_939d1865b171cf2b7ee92fe5b5828c66
#
_entry.id   939d1865b171cf2b7ee92fe5b5828c66
#
_cell.length_a   1.000
_cell.length_b   1.000
_cell.length_c   1.000
_cell.angle_alpha   90.00
_cell.angle_beta   90.00
_cell.angle_gamma   90.00
#
_symmetry.space_group_name_H-M   'P 1'
#
loop_
_entity.id
_entity.type
_entity.pdbx_description
1 polymer ?
#
loop_
_entity_poly.entity_id
_entity_poly.type
_entity_poly.pdbx_seq_one_letter_code
_entity_poly.pdbx_strand_id
1 'polypeptide(L)'
;MRKVQLAILLWLLAGSAHSEDIVDVLRRSQQQRLDAVHAAAEGSRSETVRLSFERVRQAYALDQSVELRVTQDGPLAETLQGHTIIANESLADMPEGERLFILAHEFGHVAGHHWTELCEVYKRWVPGDVTPQTTDPVAGSLGRDASTLSHHHEHAADVAALDTLRRLGVDPQHAFAALLRQGMQHDTATHPGTRKRVAALRAALSETTAAAPMTAAP
;
A
#
# COMPACT_ATOMS: atom_id res chain seq x y z
N MET A 1 -58.85 -19.71 -31.73
CA MET A 1 -57.39 -19.62 -31.61
C MET A 1 -57.00 -18.15 -31.50
N ARG A 2 -56.86 -17.62 -30.28
CA ARG A 2 -56.49 -16.20 -30.00
C ARG A 2 -54.99 -16.11 -29.76
N LYS A 3 -54.28 -15.40 -30.64
CA LYS A 3 -52.88 -15.05 -30.49
C LYS A 3 -52.74 -13.96 -29.44
N VAL A 4 -52.13 -14.28 -28.31
CA VAL A 4 -51.72 -13.32 -27.30
C VAL A 4 -50.38 -12.76 -27.77
N GLN A 5 -50.35 -11.50 -28.19
CA GLN A 5 -49.12 -10.74 -28.42
C GLN A 5 -48.60 -10.26 -27.08
N LEU A 6 -47.45 -10.81 -26.66
CA LEU A 6 -46.72 -10.36 -25.49
C LEU A 6 -45.88 -9.15 -25.91
N ALA A 7 -46.35 -7.96 -25.55
CA ALA A 7 -45.60 -6.72 -25.72
C ALA A 7 -44.54 -6.68 -24.61
N ILE A 8 -43.27 -6.96 -24.95
CA ILE A 8 -42.12 -6.74 -24.08
C ILE A 8 -41.84 -5.24 -24.10
N LEU A 9 -42.24 -4.58 -22.99
CA LEU A 9 -41.87 -3.18 -22.71
C LEU A 9 -40.41 -3.16 -22.31
N LEU A 10 -39.51 -2.87 -23.28
CA LEU A 10 -38.13 -2.51 -22.98
C LEU A 10 -38.15 -1.15 -22.23
N TRP A 11 -38.05 -1.19 -20.94
CA TRP A 11 -37.63 -0.03 -20.18
C TRP A 11 -36.14 0.21 -20.46
N LEU A 12 -35.86 1.11 -21.37
CA LEU A 12 -34.57 1.79 -21.48
C LEU A 12 -34.43 2.63 -20.19
N LEU A 13 -33.84 2.03 -19.17
CA LEU A 13 -33.17 2.78 -18.12
C LEU A 13 -31.99 3.47 -18.82
N ALA A 14 -32.20 4.68 -19.29
CA ALA A 14 -31.15 5.64 -19.57
C ALA A 14 -30.52 5.99 -18.21
N GLY A 15 -29.73 5.06 -17.67
CA GLY A 15 -28.77 5.38 -16.65
C GLY A 15 -27.83 6.39 -17.27
N SER A 16 -27.79 7.59 -16.74
CA SER A 16 -26.78 8.59 -17.07
C SER A 16 -25.45 7.87 -16.97
N ALA A 17 -24.81 7.58 -18.12
CA ALA A 17 -23.44 7.12 -18.16
C ALA A 17 -22.62 8.28 -17.60
N HIS A 18 -22.41 8.28 -16.29
CA HIS A 18 -21.44 9.16 -15.67
C HIS A 18 -20.11 8.71 -16.26
N SER A 19 -19.56 9.53 -17.10
CA SER A 19 -18.20 9.48 -17.55
C SER A 19 -17.32 9.46 -16.30
N GLU A 20 -16.61 8.37 -16.09
CA GLU A 20 -15.78 8.17 -14.90
C GLU A 20 -14.31 8.19 -15.30
N ASP A 21 -13.55 9.03 -14.63
CA ASP A 21 -12.11 9.13 -14.77
C ASP A 21 -11.43 7.89 -14.13
N ILE A 22 -10.29 7.50 -14.66
CA ILE A 22 -9.55 6.31 -14.18
C ILE A 22 -9.17 6.40 -12.71
N VAL A 23 -8.93 7.60 -12.18
CA VAL A 23 -8.60 7.78 -10.76
C VAL A 23 -9.83 7.56 -9.87
N ASP A 24 -11.02 7.91 -10.34
CA ASP A 24 -12.25 7.61 -9.62
C ASP A 24 -12.53 6.11 -9.58
N VAL A 25 -12.21 5.39 -10.66
CA VAL A 25 -12.26 3.91 -10.68
C VAL A 25 -11.29 3.32 -9.66
N LEU A 26 -10.04 3.80 -9.62
CA LEU A 26 -9.03 3.35 -8.66
C LEU A 26 -9.45 3.66 -7.22
N ARG A 27 -9.94 4.88 -6.97
CA ARG A 27 -10.41 5.31 -5.64
C ARG A 27 -11.58 4.44 -5.17
N ARG A 28 -12.55 4.19 -6.04
CA ARG A 28 -13.68 3.30 -5.72
C ARG A 28 -13.22 1.87 -5.42
N SER A 29 -12.26 1.34 -6.20
CA SER A 29 -11.70 0.02 -5.93
C SER A 29 -11.03 -0.06 -4.56
N GLN A 30 -10.28 0.96 -4.17
CA GLN A 30 -9.68 1.02 -2.82
C GLN A 30 -10.72 1.26 -1.73
N GLN A 31 -11.78 2.02 -2.00
CA GLN A 31 -12.89 2.19 -1.07
C GLN A 31 -13.60 0.85 -0.81
N GLN A 32 -13.84 0.06 -1.84
CA GLN A 32 -14.42 -1.29 -1.67
C GLN A 32 -13.54 -2.19 -0.78
N ARG A 33 -12.22 -2.05 -0.84
CA ARG A 33 -11.29 -2.78 0.05
C ARG A 33 -11.40 -2.28 1.50
N LEU A 34 -11.51 -0.95 1.70
CA LEU A 34 -11.77 -0.36 3.02
C LEU A 34 -13.10 -0.81 3.63
N ASP A 35 -14.13 -0.95 2.80
CA ASP A 35 -15.47 -1.35 3.23
C ASP A 35 -15.56 -2.87 3.51
N ALA A 36 -14.65 -3.66 2.93
CA ALA A 36 -14.63 -5.11 3.08
C ALA A 36 -13.94 -5.59 4.37
N VAL A 37 -13.14 -4.75 5.03
CA VAL A 37 -12.47 -5.12 6.28
C VAL A 37 -13.30 -4.73 7.50
N HIS A 38 -13.26 -5.57 8.54
CA HIS A 38 -13.98 -5.32 9.78
C HIS A 38 -13.06 -4.69 10.84
N ALA A 39 -13.56 -3.69 11.53
CA ALA A 39 -12.83 -3.06 12.62
C ALA A 39 -12.53 -4.09 13.73
N ALA A 40 -11.32 -4.05 14.27
CA ALA A 40 -10.97 -4.82 15.45
C ALA A 40 -11.73 -4.31 16.68
N ALA A 41 -12.03 -5.22 17.60
CA ALA A 41 -12.59 -4.84 18.89
C ALA A 41 -11.57 -4.00 19.69
N GLU A 42 -12.08 -3.10 20.52
CA GLU A 42 -11.23 -2.38 21.46
C GLU A 42 -10.64 -3.36 22.49
N GLY A 43 -9.32 -3.28 22.71
CA GLY A 43 -8.59 -4.19 23.57
C GLY A 43 -7.08 -4.01 23.47
N SER A 44 -6.34 -4.83 24.24
CA SER A 44 -4.88 -4.71 24.34
C SER A 44 -4.16 -4.88 23.00
N ARG A 45 -4.69 -5.71 22.09
CA ARG A 45 -4.08 -5.92 20.76
C ARG A 45 -4.24 -4.68 19.88
N SER A 46 -5.46 -4.17 19.73
CA SER A 46 -5.72 -2.95 18.96
C SER A 46 -4.98 -1.75 19.55
N GLU A 47 -4.90 -1.63 20.87
CA GLU A 47 -4.12 -0.58 21.54
C GLU A 47 -2.62 -0.70 21.26
N THR A 48 -2.05 -1.92 21.28
CA THR A 48 -0.64 -2.15 20.93
C THR A 48 -0.32 -1.69 19.50
N VAL A 49 -1.22 -1.94 18.55
CA VAL A 49 -1.07 -1.47 17.16
C VAL A 49 -1.16 0.06 17.09
N ARG A 50 -2.12 0.68 17.79
CA ARG A 50 -2.26 2.15 17.85
C ARG A 50 -1.04 2.83 18.42
N LEU A 51 -0.50 2.33 19.53
CA LEU A 51 0.72 2.88 20.15
C LEU A 51 1.94 2.76 19.20
N SER A 52 2.07 1.63 18.51
CA SER A 52 3.15 1.45 17.53
C SER A 52 2.99 2.38 16.32
N PHE A 53 1.76 2.54 15.83
CA PHE A 53 1.44 3.49 14.76
C PHE A 53 1.79 4.92 15.16
N GLU A 54 1.40 5.35 16.36
CA GLU A 54 1.67 6.70 16.85
C GLU A 54 3.18 6.97 16.97
N ARG A 55 3.93 5.96 17.44
CA ARG A 55 5.40 6.05 17.52
C ARG A 55 6.04 6.24 16.14
N VAL A 56 5.55 5.52 15.12
CA VAL A 56 6.02 5.68 13.73
C VAL A 56 5.58 7.03 13.17
N ARG A 57 4.33 7.44 13.39
CA ARG A 57 3.80 8.73 12.94
C ARG A 57 4.66 9.90 13.43
N GLN A 58 5.04 9.88 14.69
CA GLN A 58 5.93 10.91 15.28
C GLN A 58 7.32 10.91 14.62
N ALA A 59 7.86 9.74 14.28
CA ALA A 59 9.15 9.64 13.60
C ALA A 59 9.13 10.15 12.16
N TYR A 60 8.00 10.02 11.46
CA TYR A 60 7.85 10.56 10.10
C TYR A 60 7.60 12.06 10.08
N ALA A 61 6.93 12.61 11.12
CA ALA A 61 6.58 14.03 11.24
C ALA A 61 5.96 14.63 9.96
N LEU A 62 5.00 13.90 9.36
CA LEU A 62 4.32 14.33 8.14
C LEU A 62 3.33 15.48 8.43
N ASP A 63 3.25 16.46 7.53
CA ASP A 63 2.28 17.56 7.62
C ASP A 63 0.85 17.09 7.32
N GLN A 64 0.69 16.04 6.48
CA GLN A 64 -0.61 15.48 6.17
C GLN A 64 -1.09 14.52 7.26
N SER A 65 -2.41 14.52 7.48
CA SER A 65 -3.03 13.56 8.38
C SER A 65 -3.01 12.15 7.78
N VAL A 66 -2.65 11.16 8.59
CA VAL A 66 -2.71 9.74 8.25
C VAL A 66 -3.71 9.07 9.17
N GLU A 67 -4.74 8.44 8.60
CA GLU A 67 -5.75 7.70 9.34
C GLU A 67 -5.28 6.26 9.58
N LEU A 68 -5.47 5.75 10.80
CA LEU A 68 -5.30 4.33 11.12
C LEU A 68 -6.65 3.66 11.31
N ARG A 69 -6.85 2.51 10.64
CA ARG A 69 -7.94 1.57 10.91
C ARG A 69 -7.37 0.24 11.36
N VAL A 70 -7.53 -0.09 12.63
CA VAL A 70 -7.17 -1.42 13.14
C VAL A 70 -8.27 -2.40 12.78
N THR A 71 -7.91 -3.51 12.12
CA THR A 71 -8.85 -4.49 11.58
C THR A 71 -8.62 -5.87 12.22
N GLN A 72 -9.69 -6.70 12.25
CA GLN A 72 -9.58 -8.08 12.71
C GLN A 72 -9.27 -9.08 11.59
N ASP A 73 -9.41 -8.64 10.34
CA ASP A 73 -9.21 -9.44 9.11
C ASP A 73 -8.50 -8.62 8.04
N GLY A 74 -8.38 -9.19 6.83
CA GLY A 74 -7.73 -8.52 5.72
C GLY A 74 -6.20 -8.67 5.73
N PRO A 75 -5.47 -7.80 5.02
CA PRO A 75 -4.02 -7.82 4.96
C PRO A 75 -3.39 -7.46 6.30
N LEU A 76 -2.13 -7.86 6.50
CA LEU A 76 -1.37 -7.54 7.72
C LEU A 76 -1.26 -6.03 7.94
N ALA A 77 -0.93 -5.27 6.89
CA ALA A 77 -1.08 -3.82 6.79
C ALA A 77 -1.17 -3.43 5.31
N GLU A 78 -1.75 -2.27 5.04
CA GLU A 78 -1.85 -1.72 3.69
C GLU A 78 -2.21 -0.24 3.72
N THR A 79 -1.57 0.54 2.85
CA THR A 79 -1.91 1.96 2.64
C THR A 79 -2.91 2.10 1.50
N LEU A 80 -4.04 2.72 1.79
CA LEU A 80 -5.12 2.97 0.83
C LEU A 80 -5.33 4.47 0.63
N GLN A 81 -5.65 4.86 -0.60
CA GLN A 81 -5.92 6.25 -1.03
C GLN A 81 -4.81 7.26 -0.65
N GLY A 82 -3.61 6.76 -0.33
CA GLY A 82 -2.44 7.57 0.00
C GLY A 82 -2.46 8.21 1.40
N HIS A 83 -3.46 7.93 2.24
CA HIS A 83 -3.57 8.53 3.58
C HIS A 83 -4.23 7.63 4.63
N THR A 84 -4.86 6.52 4.27
CA THR A 84 -5.46 5.59 5.22
C THR A 84 -4.61 4.33 5.31
N ILE A 85 -4.11 4.01 6.49
CA ILE A 85 -3.40 2.76 6.77
C ILE A 85 -4.37 1.82 7.48
N ILE A 86 -4.67 0.68 6.86
CA ILE A 86 -5.29 -0.44 7.55
C ILE A 86 -4.21 -1.32 8.16
N ALA A 87 -4.42 -1.80 9.38
CA ALA A 87 -3.46 -2.62 10.11
C ALA A 87 -4.20 -3.72 10.89
N ASN A 88 -3.89 -4.97 10.60
CA ASN A 88 -4.50 -6.10 11.30
C ASN A 88 -4.03 -6.14 12.75
N GLU A 89 -4.96 -6.40 13.68
CA GLU A 89 -4.63 -6.49 15.10
C GLU A 89 -3.61 -7.61 15.43
N SER A 90 -3.44 -8.61 14.53
CA SER A 90 -2.41 -9.64 14.67
C SER A 90 -0.97 -9.09 14.66
N LEU A 91 -0.77 -7.86 14.18
CA LEU A 91 0.51 -7.16 14.35
C LEU A 91 0.93 -7.07 15.82
N ALA A 92 -0.02 -7.03 16.77
CA ALA A 92 0.28 -7.00 18.19
C ALA A 92 1.01 -8.25 18.67
N ASP A 93 0.85 -9.39 17.98
CA ASP A 93 1.49 -10.66 18.34
C ASP A 93 2.94 -10.75 17.82
N MET A 94 3.38 -9.77 17.01
CA MET A 94 4.73 -9.73 16.47
C MET A 94 5.69 -9.00 17.43
N PRO A 95 7.01 -9.33 17.37
CA PRO A 95 8.02 -8.51 18.03
C PRO A 95 7.89 -7.03 17.65
N GLU A 96 8.09 -6.14 18.61
CA GLU A 96 7.87 -4.70 18.43
C GLU A 96 8.62 -4.14 17.23
N GLY A 97 9.91 -4.47 17.07
CA GLY A 97 10.72 -3.96 15.96
C GLY A 97 10.19 -4.40 14.59
N GLU A 98 9.67 -5.63 14.47
CA GLU A 98 9.06 -6.13 13.24
C GLU A 98 7.74 -5.40 12.93
N ARG A 99 6.89 -5.20 13.95
CA ARG A 99 5.65 -4.43 13.86
C ARG A 99 5.92 -2.98 13.46
N LEU A 100 6.92 -2.34 14.06
CA LEU A 100 7.33 -0.97 13.72
C LEU A 100 7.82 -0.89 12.28
N PHE A 101 8.57 -1.88 11.77
CA PHE A 101 9.00 -1.92 10.39
C PHE A 101 7.81 -1.97 9.43
N ILE A 102 6.83 -2.85 9.68
CA ILE A 102 5.64 -2.98 8.83
C ILE A 102 4.85 -1.67 8.79
N LEU A 103 4.58 -1.07 9.94
CA LEU A 103 3.88 0.21 9.99
C LEU A 103 4.68 1.34 9.34
N ALA A 104 6.00 1.37 9.53
CA ALA A 104 6.88 2.36 8.90
C ALA A 104 6.93 2.20 7.37
N HIS A 105 6.83 0.97 6.85
CA HIS A 105 6.70 0.71 5.42
C HIS A 105 5.42 1.34 4.85
N GLU A 106 4.30 1.18 5.52
CA GLU A 106 3.04 1.82 5.11
C GLU A 106 3.13 3.36 5.14
N PHE A 107 3.76 3.93 6.17
CA PHE A 107 4.07 5.36 6.19
C PHE A 107 5.03 5.77 5.06
N GLY A 108 5.93 4.89 4.64
CA GLY A 108 6.79 5.11 3.47
C GLY A 108 6.00 5.34 2.19
N HIS A 109 4.90 4.59 1.99
CA HIS A 109 4.00 4.82 0.87
C HIS A 109 3.30 6.19 0.94
N VAL A 110 2.90 6.64 2.13
CA VAL A 110 2.29 7.95 2.32
C VAL A 110 3.31 9.06 2.06
N ALA A 111 4.49 8.98 2.69
CA ALA A 111 5.56 9.97 2.59
C ALA A 111 6.12 10.10 1.17
N GLY A 112 6.19 8.99 0.45
CA GLY A 112 6.62 8.93 -0.95
C GLY A 112 5.56 9.36 -1.96
N HIS A 113 4.35 9.71 -1.53
CA HIS A 113 3.22 10.06 -2.42
C HIS A 113 2.90 8.99 -3.47
N HIS A 114 3.15 7.72 -3.17
CA HIS A 114 3.08 6.59 -4.11
C HIS A 114 1.71 6.42 -4.75
N TRP A 115 0.63 6.73 -4.02
CA TRP A 115 -0.72 6.76 -4.58
C TRP A 115 -0.86 7.80 -5.69
N THR A 116 -0.37 9.01 -5.48
CA THR A 116 -0.43 10.09 -6.47
C THR A 116 0.34 9.73 -7.72
N GLU A 117 1.57 9.22 -7.58
CA GLU A 117 2.39 8.80 -8.70
C GLU A 117 1.75 7.66 -9.51
N LEU A 118 1.12 6.69 -8.82
CA LEU A 118 0.39 5.62 -9.48
C LEU A 118 -0.81 6.17 -10.27
N CYS A 119 -1.58 7.08 -9.69
CA CYS A 119 -2.69 7.76 -10.39
C CYS A 119 -2.21 8.50 -11.65
N GLU A 120 -1.05 9.15 -11.62
CA GLU A 120 -0.44 9.83 -12.75
C GLU A 120 -0.11 8.86 -13.91
N VAL A 121 0.43 7.67 -13.59
CA VAL A 121 0.65 6.63 -14.60
C VAL A 121 -0.66 6.19 -15.25
N TYR A 122 -1.69 5.94 -14.46
CA TYR A 122 -2.99 5.54 -14.99
C TYR A 122 -3.62 6.63 -15.85
N LYS A 123 -3.60 7.91 -15.41
CA LYS A 123 -4.09 9.05 -16.21
C LYS A 123 -3.37 9.22 -17.53
N ARG A 124 -2.06 8.99 -17.57
CA ARG A 124 -1.26 9.09 -18.79
C ARG A 124 -1.71 8.10 -19.86
N TRP A 125 -2.05 6.87 -19.45
CA TRP A 125 -2.46 5.82 -20.35
C TRP A 125 -3.95 5.88 -20.72
N VAL A 126 -4.79 6.34 -19.80
CA VAL A 126 -6.24 6.44 -19.94
C VAL A 126 -6.67 7.88 -19.62
N PRO A 127 -6.38 8.85 -20.52
CA PRO A 127 -6.85 10.21 -20.36
C PRO A 127 -8.35 10.30 -20.72
N GLY A 128 -9.17 10.76 -19.78
CA GLY A 128 -10.62 10.91 -19.95
C GLY A 128 -11.39 9.67 -19.50
N ASP A 129 -12.49 9.39 -20.22
CA ASP A 129 -13.46 8.38 -19.82
C ASP A 129 -12.94 6.95 -19.89
N VAL A 130 -13.22 6.18 -18.85
CA VAL A 130 -12.90 4.76 -18.80
C VAL A 130 -13.94 3.95 -19.58
N THR A 131 -13.53 3.47 -20.73
CA THR A 131 -14.33 2.61 -21.60
C THR A 131 -13.46 1.46 -22.14
N PRO A 132 -14.04 0.36 -22.65
CA PRO A 132 -13.25 -0.68 -23.32
C PRO A 132 -12.40 -0.12 -24.48
N GLN A 133 -12.90 0.88 -25.19
CA GLN A 133 -12.20 1.50 -26.33
C GLN A 133 -10.96 2.29 -25.89
N THR A 134 -10.97 2.87 -24.68
CA THR A 134 -9.83 3.62 -24.12
C THR A 134 -8.88 2.74 -23.34
N THR A 135 -9.34 1.64 -22.74
CA THR A 135 -8.54 0.77 -21.85
C THR A 135 -7.93 -0.42 -22.55
N ASP A 136 -8.68 -1.15 -23.41
CA ASP A 136 -8.20 -2.40 -24.00
C ASP A 136 -6.91 -2.25 -24.83
N PRO A 137 -6.77 -1.21 -25.68
CA PRO A 137 -5.55 -1.04 -26.49
C PRO A 137 -4.29 -0.79 -25.65
N VAL A 138 -4.42 -0.22 -24.46
CA VAL A 138 -3.29 0.21 -23.60
C VAL A 138 -3.06 -0.71 -22.41
N ALA A 139 -3.96 -1.64 -22.11
CA ALA A 139 -3.94 -2.46 -20.90
C ALA A 139 -2.59 -3.15 -20.63
N GLY A 140 -1.97 -3.72 -21.66
CA GLY A 140 -0.68 -4.39 -21.52
C GLY A 140 0.48 -3.46 -21.21
N SER A 141 0.49 -2.25 -21.78
CA SER A 141 1.54 -1.24 -21.53
C SER A 141 1.33 -0.57 -20.18
N LEU A 142 0.10 -0.16 -19.88
CA LEU A 142 -0.28 0.35 -18.56
C LEU A 142 0.10 -0.63 -17.46
N GLY A 143 -0.24 -1.93 -17.62
CA GLY A 143 0.07 -2.94 -16.62
C GLY A 143 1.57 -3.08 -16.35
N ARG A 144 2.41 -3.02 -17.39
CA ARG A 144 3.88 -3.05 -17.23
C ARG A 144 4.41 -1.81 -16.49
N ASP A 145 3.97 -0.63 -16.89
CA ASP A 145 4.44 0.62 -16.28
C ASP A 145 3.98 0.72 -14.82
N ALA A 146 2.71 0.40 -14.54
CA ALA A 146 2.19 0.38 -13.18
C ALA A 146 2.91 -0.65 -12.30
N SER A 147 3.20 -1.85 -12.83
CA SER A 147 3.95 -2.87 -12.10
C SER A 147 5.39 -2.44 -11.81
N THR A 148 6.08 -1.84 -12.79
CA THR A 148 7.45 -1.34 -12.61
C THR A 148 7.49 -0.26 -11.53
N LEU A 149 6.55 0.70 -11.58
CA LEU A 149 6.45 1.76 -10.58
C LEU A 149 6.12 1.18 -9.20
N SER A 150 5.17 0.26 -9.11
CA SER A 150 4.81 -0.38 -7.83
C SER A 150 6.01 -1.09 -7.20
N HIS A 151 6.81 -1.83 -7.97
CA HIS A 151 8.03 -2.46 -7.44
C HIS A 151 9.06 -1.44 -6.96
N HIS A 152 9.19 -0.29 -7.64
CA HIS A 152 10.05 0.80 -7.19
C HIS A 152 9.54 1.38 -5.86
N HIS A 153 8.24 1.62 -5.75
CA HIS A 153 7.60 2.12 -4.53
C HIS A 153 7.79 1.19 -3.33
N GLU A 154 7.67 -0.12 -3.54
CA GLU A 154 7.93 -1.11 -2.48
C GLU A 154 9.36 -1.02 -1.94
N HIS A 155 10.35 -0.93 -2.83
CA HIS A 155 11.74 -0.77 -2.41
C HIS A 155 11.98 0.58 -1.71
N ALA A 156 11.38 1.67 -2.19
CA ALA A 156 11.48 2.98 -1.55
C ALA A 156 10.84 2.97 -0.15
N ALA A 157 9.67 2.35 -0.01
CA ALA A 157 8.98 2.20 1.28
C ALA A 157 9.80 1.34 2.26
N ASP A 158 10.43 0.26 1.79
CA ASP A 158 11.31 -0.58 2.61
C ASP A 158 12.52 0.22 3.14
N VAL A 159 13.14 1.03 2.30
CA VAL A 159 14.28 1.88 2.70
C VAL A 159 13.83 2.95 3.70
N ALA A 160 12.71 3.61 3.44
CA ALA A 160 12.14 4.60 4.37
C ALA A 160 11.81 3.98 5.73
N ALA A 161 11.28 2.75 5.74
CA ALA A 161 11.02 2.01 6.97
C ALA A 161 12.30 1.66 7.72
N LEU A 162 13.34 1.21 7.02
CA LEU A 162 14.65 0.91 7.60
C LEU A 162 15.25 2.16 8.28
N ASP A 163 15.20 3.31 7.62
CA ASP A 163 15.67 4.58 8.17
C ASP A 163 14.83 5.04 9.37
N THR A 164 13.53 4.74 9.35
CA THR A 164 12.65 5.01 10.48
C THR A 164 13.00 4.15 11.69
N LEU A 165 13.30 2.85 11.52
CA LEU A 165 13.79 2.02 12.63
C LEU A 165 15.07 2.60 13.25
N ARG A 166 16.02 3.05 12.43
CA ARG A 166 17.25 3.69 12.92
C ARG A 166 16.96 4.94 13.74
N ARG A 167 16.08 5.82 13.26
CA ARG A 167 15.67 7.04 14.00
C ARG A 167 15.00 6.70 15.34
N LEU A 168 14.29 5.58 15.41
CA LEU A 168 13.65 5.09 16.62
C LEU A 168 14.61 4.32 17.55
N GLY A 169 15.88 4.13 17.18
CA GLY A 169 16.85 3.35 17.94
C GLY A 169 16.55 1.85 17.95
N VAL A 170 15.82 1.36 16.95
CA VAL A 170 15.43 -0.05 16.79
C VAL A 170 16.41 -0.75 15.85
N ASP A 171 16.83 -1.97 16.22
CA ASP A 171 17.78 -2.74 15.41
C ASP A 171 17.23 -2.97 13.98
N PRO A 172 17.97 -2.55 12.94
CA PRO A 172 17.61 -2.77 11.54
C PRO A 172 17.37 -4.23 11.16
N GLN A 173 17.89 -5.19 11.92
CA GLN A 173 17.65 -6.62 11.69
C GLN A 173 16.17 -7.00 11.79
N HIS A 174 15.35 -6.24 12.49
CA HIS A 174 13.91 -6.45 12.54
C HIS A 174 13.23 -6.26 11.17
N ALA A 175 13.79 -5.46 10.26
CA ALA A 175 13.28 -5.32 8.90
C ALA A 175 13.38 -6.65 8.14
N PHE A 176 14.51 -7.32 8.24
CA PHE A 176 14.70 -8.63 7.60
C PHE A 176 13.83 -9.71 8.24
N ALA A 177 13.74 -9.71 9.57
CA ALA A 177 12.89 -10.65 10.29
C ALA A 177 11.42 -10.49 9.89
N ALA A 178 10.92 -9.25 9.76
CA ALA A 178 9.56 -8.96 9.33
C ALA A 178 9.26 -9.51 7.91
N LEU A 179 10.16 -9.27 6.95
CA LEU A 179 10.00 -9.79 5.59
C LEU A 179 10.04 -11.31 5.53
N LEU A 180 10.96 -11.95 6.27
CA LEU A 180 11.10 -13.40 6.30
C LEU A 180 9.92 -14.09 7.02
N ARG A 181 9.34 -13.45 8.05
CA ARG A 181 8.15 -13.95 8.76
C ARG A 181 6.93 -14.05 7.84
N GLN A 182 6.80 -13.14 6.87
CA GLN A 182 5.72 -13.20 5.86
C GLN A 182 5.90 -14.33 4.84
N GLY A 183 7.02 -15.06 4.91
CA GLY A 183 7.33 -16.17 4.02
C GLY A 183 7.99 -15.77 2.72
N MET A 184 8.36 -16.79 1.93
CA MET A 184 9.00 -16.62 0.64
C MET A 184 7.95 -16.39 -0.43
N GLN A 185 7.72 -15.13 -0.78
CA GLN A 185 6.78 -14.76 -1.83
C GLN A 185 7.50 -14.54 -3.17
N HIS A 186 6.79 -14.84 -4.26
CA HIS A 186 7.19 -14.52 -5.63
C HIS A 186 6.76 -13.10 -6.01
N ASP A 187 7.33 -12.59 -7.10
CA ASP A 187 6.89 -11.32 -7.68
C ASP A 187 5.40 -11.39 -8.06
N THR A 188 4.69 -10.33 -7.74
CA THR A 188 3.35 -10.05 -8.25
C THR A 188 3.38 -8.78 -9.10
N ALA A 189 2.24 -8.37 -9.64
CA ALA A 189 2.15 -7.10 -10.37
C ALA A 189 2.44 -5.88 -9.50
N THR A 190 2.21 -5.97 -8.19
CA THR A 190 2.33 -4.85 -7.25
C THR A 190 3.49 -4.97 -6.27
N HIS A 191 3.99 -6.18 -6.01
CA HIS A 191 5.04 -6.41 -5.00
C HIS A 191 6.16 -7.26 -5.56
N PRO A 192 7.44 -6.84 -5.39
CA PRO A 192 8.58 -7.69 -5.65
C PRO A 192 8.66 -8.81 -4.62
N GLY A 193 9.15 -9.96 -5.03
CA GLY A 193 9.27 -11.13 -4.15
C GLY A 193 10.24 -10.89 -2.99
N THR A 194 10.06 -11.65 -1.90
CA THR A 194 10.81 -11.51 -0.65
C THR A 194 12.33 -11.47 -0.85
N ARG A 195 12.87 -12.30 -1.77
CA ARG A 195 14.34 -12.29 -2.06
C ARG A 195 14.83 -10.97 -2.58
N LYS A 196 14.07 -10.32 -3.48
CA LYS A 196 14.45 -9.02 -4.07
C LYS A 196 14.40 -7.92 -3.01
N ARG A 197 13.34 -7.89 -2.19
CA ARG A 197 13.20 -6.93 -1.09
C ARG A 197 14.35 -7.07 -0.08
N VAL A 198 14.64 -8.28 0.38
CA VAL A 198 15.77 -8.56 1.29
C VAL A 198 17.12 -8.14 0.69
N ALA A 199 17.35 -8.40 -0.60
CA ALA A 199 18.60 -8.00 -1.27
C ALA A 199 18.72 -6.47 -1.36
N ALA A 200 17.64 -5.77 -1.70
CA ALA A 200 17.61 -4.30 -1.76
C ALA A 200 17.87 -3.66 -0.38
N LEU A 201 17.22 -4.18 0.67
CA LEU A 201 17.45 -3.71 2.05
C LEU A 201 18.91 -3.94 2.51
N ARG A 202 19.52 -5.07 2.16
CA ARG A 202 20.95 -5.32 2.48
C ARG A 202 21.87 -4.32 1.80
N ALA A 203 21.60 -3.99 0.54
CA ALA A 203 22.37 -2.98 -0.18
C ALA A 203 22.26 -1.61 0.50
N ALA A 204 21.03 -1.16 0.81
CA ALA A 204 20.79 0.10 1.49
C ALA A 204 21.45 0.16 2.89
N LEU A 205 21.45 -0.96 3.62
CA LEU A 205 22.12 -1.04 4.93
C LEU A 205 23.63 -0.87 4.80
N SER A 206 24.25 -1.51 3.79
CA SER A 206 25.69 -1.47 3.55
C SER A 206 26.16 -0.07 3.12
N GLU A 207 25.41 0.60 2.26
CA GLU A 207 25.72 1.96 1.79
C GLU A 207 25.73 2.97 2.95
N THR A 208 24.76 2.88 3.85
CA THR A 208 24.70 3.77 5.00
C THR A 208 25.84 3.54 5.99
N THR A 209 26.27 2.28 6.17
CA THR A 209 27.40 1.95 7.04
C THR A 209 28.71 2.46 6.47
N ALA A 210 28.89 2.44 5.14
CA ALA A 210 30.07 2.97 4.46
C ALA A 210 30.13 4.50 4.46
N ALA A 211 28.99 5.19 4.50
CA ALA A 211 28.87 6.64 4.53
C ALA A 211 29.09 7.25 5.94
N ALA A 212 29.07 6.46 7.00
CA ALA A 212 29.37 6.93 8.36
C ALA A 212 30.86 7.33 8.45
N PRO A 213 31.21 8.59 8.80
CA PRO A 213 32.62 8.99 8.91
C PRO A 213 33.27 8.14 9.99
N MET A 214 34.42 7.54 9.67
CA MET A 214 35.29 6.97 10.69
C MET A 214 35.68 8.10 11.65
N THR A 215 34.99 8.23 12.78
CA THR A 215 35.49 9.04 13.88
C THR A 215 36.79 8.41 14.33
N ALA A 216 37.91 9.08 13.97
CA ALA A 216 39.21 8.72 14.49
C ALA A 216 39.13 8.70 16.01
N ALA A 217 39.44 7.56 16.60
CA ALA A 217 39.62 7.47 18.06
C ALA A 217 40.81 8.34 18.43
N PRO A 218 40.76 8.97 19.60
CA PRO A 218 41.82 9.83 20.11
C PRO A 218 43.12 9.08 20.42
#